data_0bc39de1239ea31d9f4a1be6b073cd01
#
_entry.id   0bc39de1239ea31d9f4a1be6b073cd01
#
_cell.length_a   1.000
_cell.length_b   1.000
_cell.length_c   1.000
_cell.angle_alpha   90.00
_cell.angle_beta   90.00
_cell.angle_gamma   90.00
#
_symmetry.space_group_name_H-M   'P 1'
#
loop_
_entity.id
_entity.type
_entity.pdbx_description
1 polymer ?
#
loop_
_entity_poly.entity_id
_entity_poly.type
_entity_poly.pdbx_seq_one_letter_code
_entity_poly.pdbx_strand_id
1 'polypeptide(L)'
;MSLDYNKKNIVLAKNLRKNATPQENRLWYGYLSKYEPRFQRQKTIDNFIADFYCHKAKLIIEIDGSQHHTAAGKEKDGFRTYILEGYGLKVIRFTNSQIDDNFIAVCKYIDSVVKDLIG
;
A
#
# COMPACT_ATOMS: atom_id res chain seq x y z
N MET A 1 11.68 -15.33 -2.57
CA MET A 1 12.55 -14.16 -2.77
C MET A 1 12.53 -13.29 -1.54
N SER A 2 13.69 -12.96 -0.99
CA SER A 2 13.72 -12.02 0.13
C SER A 2 13.77 -10.59 -0.39
N LEU A 3 13.08 -9.70 0.29
CA LEU A 3 13.06 -8.29 -0.04
C LEU A 3 14.14 -7.56 0.76
N ASP A 4 14.83 -6.63 0.12
CA ASP A 4 15.80 -5.79 0.81
C ASP A 4 15.09 -4.90 1.83
N TYR A 5 15.78 -4.57 2.90
CA TYR A 5 15.26 -3.64 3.89
C TYR A 5 16.33 -2.69 4.39
N ASN A 6 15.88 -1.57 4.95
CA ASN A 6 16.72 -0.52 5.49
C ASN A 6 16.31 -0.28 6.94
N LYS A 7 17.27 -0.38 7.88
CA LYS A 7 16.98 -0.24 9.32
C LYS A 7 16.37 1.11 9.68
N LYS A 8 16.80 2.19 9.02
CA LYS A 8 16.23 3.52 9.23
C LYS A 8 14.74 3.53 8.85
N ASN A 9 14.39 2.83 7.77
CA ASN A 9 13.00 2.75 7.33
C ASN A 9 12.15 1.90 8.26
N ILE A 10 12.72 0.92 8.97
CA ILE A 10 11.96 0.14 9.96
C ILE A 10 11.48 1.05 11.09
N VAL A 11 12.35 1.95 11.60
CA VAL A 11 11.97 2.92 12.63
C VAL A 11 10.92 3.88 12.10
N LEU A 12 11.11 4.40 10.88
CA LEU A 12 10.16 5.31 10.25
C LEU A 12 8.81 4.62 10.03
N ALA A 13 8.80 3.37 9.59
CA ALA A 13 7.57 2.61 9.40
C ALA A 13 6.79 2.45 10.71
N LYS A 14 7.47 2.21 11.84
CA LYS A 14 6.82 2.16 13.15
C LYS A 14 6.17 3.49 13.51
N ASN A 15 6.86 4.60 13.23
CA ASN A 15 6.32 5.93 13.48
C ASN A 15 5.11 6.23 12.60
N LEU A 16 5.14 5.81 11.34
CA LEU A 16 4.03 5.99 10.41
C LEU A 16 2.79 5.19 10.84
N ARG A 17 2.98 3.96 11.34
CA ARG A 17 1.85 3.18 11.88
C ARG A 17 1.20 3.87 13.07
N LYS A 18 2.00 4.52 13.91
CA LYS A 18 1.51 5.28 15.07
C LYS A 18 0.72 6.50 14.65
N ASN A 19 1.10 7.11 13.53
CA ASN A 19 0.55 8.38 13.03
C ASN A 19 -0.20 8.19 11.71
N ALA A 20 -0.86 7.06 11.54
CA ALA A 20 -1.60 6.76 10.31
C ALA A 20 -2.73 7.76 10.11
N THR A 21 -3.02 8.05 8.82
CA THR A 21 -4.13 8.94 8.47
C THR A 21 -5.47 8.28 8.80
N PRO A 22 -6.57 9.06 8.92
CA PRO A 22 -7.90 8.47 9.10
C PRO A 22 -8.26 7.48 7.99
N GLN A 23 -7.88 7.76 6.74
CA GLN A 23 -8.17 6.88 5.61
C GLN A 23 -7.38 5.57 5.71
N GLU A 24 -6.11 5.63 6.09
CA GLU A 24 -5.30 4.43 6.31
C GLU A 24 -5.90 3.58 7.44
N ASN A 25 -6.29 4.22 8.55
CA ASN A 25 -6.91 3.51 9.67
C ASN A 25 -8.24 2.88 9.26
N ARG A 26 -9.05 3.58 8.48
CA ARG A 26 -10.33 3.06 8.02
C ARG A 26 -10.16 1.79 7.19
N LEU A 27 -9.23 1.80 6.24
CA LEU A 27 -8.97 0.64 5.39
C LEU A 27 -8.39 -0.51 6.19
N TRP A 28 -7.48 -0.22 7.11
CA TRP A 28 -6.85 -1.26 7.93
C TRP A 28 -7.83 -1.90 8.90
N TYR A 29 -8.40 -1.11 9.80
CA TYR A 29 -9.29 -1.67 10.83
C TYR A 29 -10.63 -2.11 10.27
N GLY A 30 -11.11 -1.47 9.23
CA GLY A 30 -12.39 -1.81 8.62
C GLY A 30 -12.36 -3.00 7.67
N TYR A 31 -11.19 -3.36 7.17
CA TYR A 31 -11.11 -4.40 6.15
C TYR A 31 -9.83 -5.22 6.18
N LEU A 32 -8.66 -4.61 5.96
CA LEU A 32 -7.42 -5.34 5.68
C LEU A 32 -6.89 -6.12 6.89
N SER A 33 -7.11 -5.65 8.11
CA SER A 33 -6.62 -6.35 9.31
C SER A 33 -7.19 -7.75 9.47
N LYS A 34 -8.35 -8.00 8.88
CA LYS A 34 -9.06 -9.29 8.97
C LYS A 34 -9.07 -10.06 7.66
N TYR A 35 -8.39 -9.53 6.65
CA TYR A 35 -8.38 -10.14 5.31
C TYR A 35 -7.47 -11.36 5.26
N GLU A 36 -7.87 -12.38 4.52
CA GLU A 36 -7.05 -13.55 4.21
C GLU A 36 -6.85 -13.62 2.69
N PRO A 37 -5.61 -13.67 2.20
CA PRO A 37 -4.33 -13.77 2.94
C PRO A 37 -3.95 -12.47 3.65
N ARG A 38 -3.05 -12.59 4.62
CA ARG A 38 -2.70 -11.50 5.53
C ARG A 38 -2.06 -10.29 4.84
N PHE A 39 -2.49 -9.10 5.24
CA PHE A 39 -1.84 -7.83 4.90
C PHE A 39 -1.01 -7.32 6.07
N GLN A 40 0.05 -6.57 5.77
CA GLN A 40 0.87 -5.86 6.73
C GLN A 40 0.78 -4.36 6.46
N ARG A 41 0.88 -3.54 7.52
CA ARG A 41 0.89 -2.08 7.39
C ARG A 41 2.31 -1.56 7.36
N GLN A 42 2.55 -0.51 6.55
CA GLN A 42 3.81 0.23 6.54
C GLN A 42 5.00 -0.72 6.44
N LYS A 43 5.01 -1.50 5.37
CA LYS A 43 6.06 -2.49 5.13
C LYS A 43 7.23 -1.86 4.41
N THR A 44 8.43 -2.02 4.96
CA THR A 44 9.66 -1.58 4.31
C THR A 44 10.03 -2.53 3.18
N ILE A 45 10.18 -1.99 1.98
CA ILE A 45 10.60 -2.73 0.79
C ILE A 45 11.66 -1.87 0.09
N ASP A 46 12.91 -2.37 0.01
CA ASP A 46 14.04 -1.59 -0.49
C ASP A 46 14.16 -0.29 0.29
N ASN A 47 14.18 0.85 -0.37
CA ASN A 47 14.21 2.18 0.25
C ASN A 47 12.85 2.82 0.38
N PHE A 48 11.79 2.04 0.15
CA PHE A 48 10.41 2.53 0.18
C PHE A 48 9.64 1.94 1.34
N ILE A 49 8.57 2.62 1.73
CA ILE A 49 7.63 2.11 2.71
C ILE A 49 6.27 1.99 2.02
N ALA A 50 5.78 0.76 1.89
CA ALA A 50 4.45 0.50 1.32
C ALA A 50 3.39 0.67 2.40
N ASP A 51 2.29 1.37 2.07
CA ASP A 51 1.21 1.57 3.04
C ASP A 51 0.63 0.24 3.51
N PHE A 52 0.32 -0.65 2.57
CA PHE A 52 -0.16 -1.99 2.87
C PHE A 52 0.48 -2.99 1.92
N TYR A 53 0.82 -4.16 2.44
CA TYR A 53 1.50 -5.19 1.65
C TYR A 53 0.93 -6.58 1.96
N CYS A 54 0.62 -7.32 0.90
CA CYS A 54 0.24 -8.73 0.99
C CYS A 54 1.33 -9.57 0.32
N HIS A 55 2.07 -10.31 1.12
CA HIS A 55 3.19 -11.11 0.61
C HIS A 55 2.72 -12.22 -0.33
N LYS A 56 1.64 -12.90 0.02
CA LYS A 56 1.14 -14.03 -0.79
C LYS A 56 0.69 -13.58 -2.18
N ALA A 57 0.01 -12.44 -2.27
CA ALA A 57 -0.44 -11.90 -3.55
C ALA A 57 0.63 -11.07 -4.25
N LYS A 58 1.71 -10.71 -3.56
CA LYS A 58 2.73 -9.76 -4.02
C LYS A 58 2.09 -8.44 -4.44
N LEU A 59 1.22 -7.95 -3.58
CA LEU A 59 0.40 -6.77 -3.83
C LEU A 59 0.71 -5.67 -2.83
N ILE A 60 0.92 -4.47 -3.34
CA ILE A 60 1.06 -3.25 -2.55
C ILE A 60 -0.17 -2.39 -2.79
N ILE A 61 -0.75 -1.86 -1.71
CA ILE A 61 -1.84 -0.90 -1.78
C ILE A 61 -1.35 0.41 -1.18
N GLU A 62 -1.54 1.50 -1.91
CA GLU A 62 -1.13 2.84 -1.48
C GLU A 62 -2.34 3.76 -1.44
N ILE A 63 -2.40 4.64 -0.45
CA ILE A 63 -3.42 5.68 -0.38
C ILE A 63 -2.74 7.01 -0.63
N ASP A 64 -3.14 7.69 -1.71
CA ASP A 64 -2.53 8.93 -2.13
C ASP A 64 -3.18 10.12 -1.44
N GLY A 65 -2.35 10.97 -0.83
CA GLY A 65 -2.77 12.24 -0.32
C GLY A 65 -2.65 13.34 -1.38
N SER A 66 -3.03 14.56 -1.01
CA SER A 66 -3.06 15.70 -1.93
C SER A 66 -1.69 16.07 -2.52
N GLN A 67 -0.60 15.78 -1.81
CA GLN A 67 0.74 16.10 -2.29
C GLN A 67 1.14 15.35 -3.56
N HIS A 68 0.43 14.29 -3.92
CA HIS A 68 0.72 13.48 -5.12
C HIS A 68 0.13 14.09 -6.39
N HIS A 69 -0.58 15.22 -6.29
CA HIS A 69 -1.16 15.89 -7.46
C HIS A 69 -0.17 16.79 -8.19
N THR A 70 1.03 17.02 -7.63
CA THR A 70 2.07 17.82 -8.29
C THR A 70 2.80 16.98 -9.32
N ALA A 71 3.39 17.64 -10.35
CA ALA A 71 4.19 16.97 -11.37
C ALA A 71 5.36 16.19 -10.73
N ALA A 72 6.06 16.83 -9.77
CA ALA A 72 7.18 16.19 -9.07
C ALA A 72 6.72 14.95 -8.28
N GLY A 73 5.56 15.03 -7.64
CA GLY A 73 4.99 13.89 -6.92
C GLY A 73 4.65 12.73 -7.85
N LYS A 74 4.08 13.03 -9.02
CA LYS A 74 3.75 12.01 -10.02
C LYS A 74 4.99 11.32 -10.58
N GLU A 75 6.06 12.07 -10.81
CA GLU A 75 7.33 11.50 -11.27
C GLU A 75 7.93 10.56 -10.24
N LYS A 76 7.94 10.95 -8.98
CA LYS A 76 8.43 10.11 -7.87
C LYS A 76 7.61 8.83 -7.75
N ASP A 77 6.29 8.94 -7.88
CA ASP A 77 5.39 7.78 -7.80
C ASP A 77 5.64 6.82 -8.97
N GLY A 78 5.87 7.34 -10.17
CA GLY A 78 6.18 6.53 -11.35
C GLY A 78 7.49 5.77 -11.19
N PHE A 79 8.55 6.45 -10.73
CA PHE A 79 9.84 5.84 -10.49
C PHE A 79 9.75 4.77 -9.40
N ARG A 80 9.07 5.08 -8.31
CA ARG A 80 8.84 4.15 -7.20
C ARG A 80 8.09 2.90 -7.67
N THR A 81 7.03 3.08 -8.45
CA THR A 81 6.26 1.98 -9.00
C THR A 81 7.12 1.09 -9.89
N TYR A 82 7.94 1.69 -10.75
CA TYR A 82 8.86 0.96 -11.62
C TYR A 82 9.78 0.04 -10.82
N ILE A 83 10.39 0.57 -9.75
CA ILE A 83 11.29 -0.21 -8.90
C ILE A 83 10.54 -1.34 -8.19
N LEU A 84 9.37 -1.05 -7.62
CA LEU A 84 8.59 -2.05 -6.92
C LEU A 84 8.11 -3.16 -7.85
N GLU A 85 7.70 -2.81 -9.06
CA GLU A 85 7.31 -3.79 -10.06
C GLU A 85 8.50 -4.66 -10.49
N GLY A 86 9.72 -4.13 -10.45
CA GLY A 86 10.93 -4.89 -10.68
C GLY A 86 11.15 -6.02 -9.68
N TYR A 87 10.57 -5.92 -8.48
CA TYR A 87 10.57 -7.02 -7.50
C TYR A 87 9.44 -8.03 -7.74
N GLY A 88 8.66 -7.87 -8.80
CA GLY A 88 7.51 -8.73 -9.06
C GLY A 88 6.27 -8.34 -8.28
N LEU A 89 6.21 -7.11 -7.78
CA LEU A 89 5.10 -6.63 -6.97
C LEU A 89 4.12 -5.82 -7.83
N LYS A 90 2.83 -6.01 -7.61
CA LYS A 90 1.81 -5.16 -8.21
C LYS A 90 1.48 -4.04 -7.24
N VAL A 91 1.32 -2.82 -7.77
CA VAL A 91 0.98 -1.64 -6.98
C VAL A 91 -0.38 -1.12 -7.44
N ILE A 92 -1.32 -0.96 -6.51
CA ILE A 92 -2.60 -0.30 -6.78
C ILE A 92 -2.73 0.88 -5.83
N ARG A 93 -3.38 1.94 -6.30
CA ARG A 93 -3.52 3.18 -5.55
C ARG A 93 -4.97 3.63 -5.47
N PHE A 94 -5.31 4.20 -4.32
CA PHE A 94 -6.61 4.83 -4.10
C PHE A 94 -6.39 6.23 -3.57
N THR A 95 -7.31 7.13 -3.86
CA THR A 95 -7.28 8.48 -3.27
C THR A 95 -7.98 8.46 -1.92
N ASN A 96 -7.72 9.48 -1.10
CA ASN A 96 -8.45 9.66 0.16
C ASN A 96 -9.95 9.72 -0.09
N SER A 97 -10.36 10.41 -1.16
CA SER A 97 -11.79 10.53 -1.53
C SER A 97 -12.42 9.18 -1.81
N GLN A 98 -11.71 8.28 -2.49
CA GLN A 98 -12.25 6.93 -2.76
C GLN A 98 -12.46 6.16 -1.46
N ILE A 99 -11.55 6.28 -0.51
CA ILE A 99 -11.72 5.63 0.80
C ILE A 99 -12.91 6.23 1.55
N ASP A 100 -13.05 7.55 1.52
CA ASP A 100 -14.12 8.24 2.25
C ASP A 100 -15.50 8.00 1.63
N ASP A 101 -15.58 8.03 0.30
CA ASP A 101 -16.87 8.07 -0.40
C ASP A 101 -17.29 6.74 -1.03
N ASN A 102 -16.33 5.85 -1.30
CA ASN A 102 -16.58 4.60 -2.04
C ASN A 102 -15.90 3.40 -1.36
N PHE A 103 -15.93 3.36 -0.03
CA PHE A 103 -15.21 2.36 0.75
C PHE A 103 -15.54 0.92 0.34
N ILE A 104 -16.83 0.62 0.17
CA ILE A 104 -17.26 -0.75 -0.19
C ILE A 104 -16.73 -1.13 -1.57
N ALA A 105 -16.77 -0.20 -2.52
CA ALA A 105 -16.23 -0.44 -3.87
C ALA A 105 -14.72 -0.68 -3.83
N VAL A 106 -13.99 0.07 -2.98
CA VAL A 106 -12.55 -0.12 -2.79
C VAL A 106 -12.28 -1.53 -2.27
N CYS A 107 -13.01 -1.97 -1.26
CA CYS A 107 -12.83 -3.30 -0.67
C CYS A 107 -13.11 -4.41 -1.70
N LYS A 108 -14.16 -4.26 -2.50
CA LYS A 108 -14.51 -5.23 -3.54
C LYS A 108 -13.42 -5.30 -4.61
N TYR A 109 -12.86 -4.16 -4.99
CA TYR A 109 -11.79 -4.11 -5.97
C TYR A 109 -10.54 -4.80 -5.44
N ILE A 110 -10.16 -4.52 -4.19
CA ILE A 110 -9.01 -5.17 -3.55
C ILE A 110 -9.19 -6.69 -3.56
N ASP A 111 -10.36 -7.17 -3.18
CA ASP A 111 -10.65 -8.60 -3.14
C ASP A 111 -10.50 -9.23 -4.53
N SER A 112 -11.01 -8.57 -5.57
CA SER A 112 -10.90 -9.07 -6.94
C SER A 112 -9.45 -9.13 -7.41
N VAL A 113 -8.64 -8.11 -7.08
CA VAL A 113 -7.23 -8.07 -7.46
C VAL A 113 -6.46 -9.19 -6.75
N VAL A 114 -6.68 -9.39 -5.45
CA VAL A 114 -6.02 -10.46 -4.70
C VAL A 114 -6.34 -11.82 -5.30
N LYS A 115 -7.61 -12.08 -5.59
CA LYS A 115 -8.04 -13.35 -6.18
C LYS A 115 -7.41 -13.59 -7.54
N ASP A 116 -7.32 -12.56 -8.37
CA ASP A 116 -6.65 -12.66 -9.67
C ASP A 116 -5.17 -12.97 -9.53
N LEU A 117 -4.50 -12.37 -8.55
CA LEU A 117 -3.06 -12.53 -8.37
C LEU A 117 -2.66 -13.88 -7.79
N ILE A 118 -3.48 -14.46 -6.92
CA ILE A 118 -3.15 -15.76 -6.32
C ILE A 118 -3.83 -16.93 -7.02
N GLY A 119 -4.70 -16.61 -7.96
CA GLY A 119 -5.28 -17.52 -8.88
C GLY A 119 -6.18 -18.51 -8.61
#